data_0096d48c624a603acae304f08ce220ba
#
_entry.id   0096d48c624a603acae304f08ce220ba
#
_cell.length_a   1.000
_cell.length_b   1.000
_cell.length_c   1.000
_cell.angle_alpha   90.00
_cell.angle_beta   90.00
_cell.angle_gamma   90.00
#
_symmetry.space_group_name_H-M   'P 1'
#
loop_
_entity.id
_entity.type
_entity.pdbx_description
1 polymer ?
#
loop_
_entity_poly.entity_id
_entity_poly.type
_entity_poly.pdbx_seq_one_letter_code
_entity_poly.pdbx_strand_id
1 'polypeptide(L)'
;PPFSMFNNQDDTAFVSPLRVHTVGGATWKSEFAFLAGVPSTDFGALASGVFYSVVPHLQTGFIKNLREQGYFCVALSPFTKGNYNAKPAYDHFGFDLMLQPQDLGYPASISKNLWHITSEEMMYYTKLILQKQHPSLENVQQPMFVYVLTMKEHGPYNTNMPNHFNLASKRLGGKAISCLNDYIDRI
;
A
#
# COMPACT_ATOMS: atom_id res chain seq x y z
N PRO A 1 -18.82 -2.83 -13.93
CA PRO A 1 -17.78 -3.47 -13.13
C PRO A 1 -16.87 -2.39 -12.53
N PRO A 2 -16.40 -2.52 -11.27
CA PRO A 2 -15.57 -1.50 -10.61
C PRO A 2 -14.26 -1.19 -11.35
N PHE A 3 -13.86 -2.04 -12.27
CA PHE A 3 -12.65 -1.88 -13.09
C PHE A 3 -12.89 -1.40 -14.52
N SER A 4 -14.10 -0.94 -14.86
CA SER A 4 -14.41 -0.49 -16.23
C SER A 4 -13.57 0.73 -16.66
N MET A 5 -13.15 1.57 -15.69
CA MET A 5 -12.26 2.71 -15.95
C MET A 5 -10.87 2.29 -16.49
N PHE A 6 -10.44 1.06 -16.23
CA PHE A 6 -9.17 0.54 -16.71
C PHE A 6 -9.25 -0.13 -18.09
N ASN A 7 -10.43 -0.21 -18.65
CA ASN A 7 -10.63 -0.78 -19.99
C ASN A 7 -10.41 0.21 -21.14
N ASN A 8 -10.35 1.52 -20.83
CA ASN A 8 -10.02 2.54 -21.81
C ASN A 8 -8.49 2.71 -21.84
N GLN A 9 -7.85 2.00 -22.77
CA GLN A 9 -6.44 2.24 -23.08
C GLN A 9 -6.38 3.50 -23.94
N ASP A 10 -5.93 4.58 -23.33
CA ASP A 10 -5.41 5.71 -24.07
C ASP A 10 -3.88 5.64 -24.12
N ASP A 11 -3.24 6.47 -24.92
CA ASP A 11 -1.78 6.46 -25.09
C ASP A 11 -1.02 6.88 -23.83
N THR A 12 -1.72 7.25 -22.76
CA THR A 12 -1.14 7.73 -21.48
C THR A 12 -1.27 6.72 -20.36
N ALA A 13 -2.07 5.66 -20.53
CA ALA A 13 -2.31 4.67 -19.49
C ALA A 13 -2.08 3.24 -20.00
N PHE A 14 -1.28 2.48 -19.26
CA PHE A 14 -1.08 1.05 -19.48
C PHE A 14 -1.65 0.25 -18.31
N VAL A 15 -2.53 -0.69 -18.60
CA VAL A 15 -3.12 -1.59 -17.62
C VAL A 15 -2.71 -3.02 -17.93
N SER A 16 -2.11 -3.69 -16.95
CA SER A 16 -1.69 -5.08 -17.04
C SER A 16 -2.05 -5.84 -15.78
N PRO A 17 -2.46 -7.12 -15.88
CA PRO A 17 -2.65 -7.96 -14.72
C PRO A 17 -1.30 -8.20 -14.01
N LEU A 18 -1.29 -8.02 -12.69
CA LEU A 18 -0.15 -8.33 -11.84
C LEU A 18 -0.41 -9.64 -11.08
N ARG A 19 0.47 -10.62 -11.27
CA ARG A 19 0.42 -11.86 -10.50
C ARG A 19 1.27 -11.72 -9.24
N VAL A 20 0.65 -11.84 -8.07
CA VAL A 20 1.34 -11.87 -6.79
C VAL A 20 1.52 -13.30 -6.29
N HIS A 21 2.60 -13.56 -5.55
CA HIS A 21 2.95 -14.89 -5.02
C HIS A 21 2.37 -15.17 -3.63
N THR A 22 1.63 -14.24 -3.06
CA THR A 22 1.02 -14.40 -1.74
C THR A 22 -0.43 -14.85 -1.84
N VAL A 23 -0.81 -15.81 -1.01
CA VAL A 23 -2.15 -16.35 -0.90
C VAL A 23 -2.59 -16.27 0.56
N GLY A 24 -3.80 -15.76 0.81
CA GLY A 24 -4.40 -15.77 2.14
C GLY A 24 -3.85 -14.75 3.13
N GLY A 25 -3.34 -13.61 2.66
CA GLY A 25 -2.84 -12.52 3.51
C GLY A 25 -1.31 -12.34 3.45
N ALA A 26 -0.75 -11.61 4.43
CA ALA A 26 0.65 -11.22 4.46
C ALA A 26 1.07 -10.35 3.27
N THR A 27 0.35 -9.25 3.04
CA THR A 27 0.57 -8.26 1.97
C THR A 27 2.02 -7.78 1.92
N TRP A 28 2.69 -7.67 3.08
CA TRP A 28 4.11 -7.32 3.18
C TRP A 28 5.05 -8.28 2.42
N LYS A 29 4.65 -9.53 2.13
CA LYS A 29 5.41 -10.43 1.26
C LYS A 29 5.33 -10.01 -0.20
N SER A 30 4.17 -9.51 -0.65
CA SER A 30 4.01 -8.95 -1.99
C SER A 30 4.75 -7.62 -2.12
N GLU A 31 4.69 -6.77 -1.09
CA GLU A 31 5.51 -5.55 -1.00
C GLU A 31 6.99 -5.88 -1.09
N PHE A 32 7.46 -6.84 -0.30
CA PHE A 32 8.84 -7.31 -0.35
C PHE A 32 9.24 -7.76 -1.75
N ALA A 33 8.42 -8.61 -2.38
CA ALA A 33 8.72 -9.12 -3.71
C ALA A 33 8.82 -8.00 -4.76
N PHE A 34 7.95 -6.99 -4.67
CA PHE A 34 7.99 -5.83 -5.55
C PHE A 34 9.23 -4.95 -5.29
N LEU A 35 9.51 -4.62 -4.02
CA LEU A 35 10.58 -3.69 -3.66
C LEU A 35 11.99 -4.32 -3.74
N ALA A 36 12.11 -5.61 -3.42
CA ALA A 36 13.37 -6.36 -3.48
C ALA A 36 13.66 -6.97 -4.86
N GLY A 37 12.62 -7.21 -5.67
CA GLY A 37 12.74 -7.88 -6.96
C GLY A 37 12.84 -9.41 -6.88
N VAL A 38 12.67 -9.99 -5.68
CA VAL A 38 12.73 -11.43 -5.42
C VAL A 38 11.63 -11.86 -4.45
N PRO A 39 11.04 -13.04 -4.58
CA PRO A 39 9.99 -13.48 -3.67
C PRO A 39 10.56 -13.84 -2.29
N SER A 40 9.76 -13.64 -1.25
CA SER A 40 10.15 -13.98 0.13
C SER A 40 10.46 -15.47 0.32
N THR A 41 9.87 -16.34 -0.47
CA THR A 41 10.08 -17.80 -0.44
C THR A 41 11.52 -18.21 -0.68
N ASP A 42 12.31 -17.41 -1.39
CA ASP A 42 13.70 -17.69 -1.69
C ASP A 42 14.60 -17.64 -0.44
N PHE A 43 14.09 -17.10 0.65
CA PHE A 43 14.80 -16.96 1.92
C PHE A 43 14.47 -18.06 2.96
N GLY A 44 13.78 -19.12 2.55
CA GLY A 44 13.54 -20.30 3.39
C GLY A 44 12.90 -19.96 4.73
N ALA A 45 13.58 -20.29 5.84
CA ALA A 45 13.08 -20.04 7.20
C ALA A 45 12.89 -18.54 7.52
N LEU A 46 13.58 -17.64 6.83
CA LEU A 46 13.46 -16.19 7.02
C LEU A 46 12.26 -15.59 6.29
N ALA A 47 11.60 -16.35 5.42
CA ALA A 47 10.47 -15.89 4.60
C ALA A 47 9.29 -15.31 5.41
N SER A 48 9.11 -15.74 6.65
CA SER A 48 8.05 -15.25 7.54
C SER A 48 8.35 -13.88 8.17
N GLY A 49 9.58 -13.41 8.12
CA GLY A 49 10.02 -12.17 8.76
C GLY A 49 10.97 -11.34 7.89
N VAL A 50 10.81 -11.35 6.56
CA VAL A 50 11.76 -10.71 5.63
C VAL A 50 12.00 -9.22 5.92
N PHE A 51 11.01 -8.48 6.43
CA PHE A 51 11.19 -7.07 6.81
C PHE A 51 12.12 -6.88 8.01
N TYR A 52 12.25 -7.89 8.86
CA TYR A 52 13.15 -7.87 10.02
C TYR A 52 14.51 -8.49 9.71
N SER A 53 14.50 -9.58 8.96
CA SER A 53 15.66 -10.47 8.87
C SER A 53 16.40 -10.39 7.53
N VAL A 54 15.74 -9.96 6.46
CA VAL A 54 16.32 -9.91 5.11
C VAL A 54 16.55 -8.47 4.65
N VAL A 55 15.54 -7.62 4.76
CA VAL A 55 15.61 -6.24 4.24
C VAL A 55 16.80 -5.44 4.75
N PRO A 56 17.22 -5.54 6.05
CA PRO A 56 18.40 -4.83 6.53
C PRO A 56 19.72 -5.20 5.83
N HIS A 57 19.75 -6.36 5.17
CA HIS A 57 20.94 -6.89 4.50
C HIS A 57 20.90 -6.76 2.97
N LEU A 58 19.80 -6.23 2.41
CA LEU A 58 19.68 -6.03 0.97
C LEU A 58 20.64 -4.93 0.48
N GLN A 59 21.51 -5.30 -0.46
CA GLN A 59 22.43 -4.36 -1.09
C GLN A 59 21.82 -3.68 -2.33
N THR A 60 20.90 -4.36 -3.00
CA THR A 60 20.22 -3.88 -4.22
C THR A 60 18.72 -3.98 -4.05
N GLY A 61 17.98 -3.37 -4.96
CA GLY A 61 16.51 -3.41 -5.00
C GLY A 61 15.96 -2.33 -5.90
N PHE A 62 14.67 -2.40 -6.16
CA PHE A 62 14.02 -1.49 -7.10
C PHE A 62 14.21 -0.01 -6.72
N ILE A 63 14.02 0.32 -5.44
CA ILE A 63 14.11 1.71 -4.96
C ILE A 63 15.56 2.22 -5.01
N LYS A 64 16.54 1.39 -4.61
CA LYS A 64 17.96 1.76 -4.68
C LYS A 64 18.39 2.05 -6.13
N ASN A 65 17.95 1.23 -7.08
CA ASN A 65 18.22 1.43 -8.49
C ASN A 65 17.59 2.74 -9.02
N LEU A 66 16.38 3.10 -8.60
CA LEU A 66 15.76 4.38 -8.95
C LEU A 66 16.57 5.57 -8.40
N ARG A 67 17.03 5.48 -7.15
CA ARG A 67 17.87 6.53 -6.56
C ARG A 67 19.20 6.70 -7.29
N GLU A 68 19.82 5.62 -7.70
CA GLU A 68 21.04 5.66 -8.53
C GLU A 68 20.79 6.35 -9.88
N GLN A 69 19.55 6.30 -10.39
CA GLN A 69 19.11 7.02 -11.57
C GLN A 69 18.66 8.47 -11.29
N GLY A 70 18.83 8.95 -10.06
CA GLY A 70 18.55 10.33 -9.66
C GLY A 70 17.11 10.59 -9.23
N TYR A 71 16.31 9.57 -8.98
CA TYR A 71 14.95 9.76 -8.44
C TYR A 71 14.97 10.02 -6.93
N PHE A 72 14.07 10.88 -6.48
CA PHE A 72 13.69 11.01 -5.08
C PHE A 72 12.51 10.07 -4.79
N CYS A 73 12.68 9.11 -3.89
CA CYS A 73 11.73 8.04 -3.65
C CYS A 73 10.94 8.25 -2.37
N VAL A 74 9.63 8.37 -2.49
CA VAL A 74 8.69 8.59 -1.37
C VAL A 74 7.80 7.38 -1.19
N ALA A 75 7.66 6.89 0.05
CA ALA A 75 6.64 5.93 0.43
C ALA A 75 5.51 6.66 1.17
N LEU A 76 4.28 6.45 0.74
CA LEU A 76 3.07 6.93 1.40
C LEU A 76 2.29 5.73 1.92
N SER A 77 2.17 5.62 3.24
CA SER A 77 1.53 4.49 3.91
C SER A 77 0.53 4.96 4.95
N PRO A 78 -0.65 4.36 5.05
CA PRO A 78 -1.63 4.66 6.07
C PRO A 78 -1.27 4.08 7.44
N PHE A 79 -0.17 3.32 7.56
CA PHE A 79 0.22 2.71 8.82
C PHE A 79 0.90 3.67 9.77
N THR A 80 0.82 3.38 11.05
CA THR A 80 1.69 3.98 12.06
C THR A 80 3.09 3.38 12.01
N LYS A 81 4.08 4.17 12.41
CA LYS A 81 5.54 3.88 12.29
C LYS A 81 6.02 2.51 12.78
N GLY A 82 5.27 1.86 13.66
CA GLY A 82 5.67 0.57 14.23
C GLY A 82 5.03 -0.66 13.57
N ASN A 83 4.17 -0.50 12.58
CA ASN A 83 3.46 -1.63 12.00
C ASN A 83 4.43 -2.53 11.22
N TYR A 84 4.50 -3.80 11.58
CA TYR A 84 5.36 -4.87 11.02
C TYR A 84 6.77 -4.41 10.55
N ASN A 85 7.40 -3.54 11.31
CA ASN A 85 8.73 -2.99 11.01
C ASN A 85 8.80 -2.15 9.71
N ALA A 86 7.67 -1.57 9.29
CA ALA A 86 7.59 -0.88 8.00
C ALA A 86 8.61 0.25 7.86
N LYS A 87 8.67 1.19 8.82
CA LYS A 87 9.57 2.35 8.71
C LYS A 87 11.05 1.93 8.56
N PRO A 88 11.64 1.08 9.44
CA PRO A 88 12.99 0.60 9.24
C PRO A 88 13.18 -0.15 7.92
N ALA A 89 12.21 -0.97 7.53
CA ALA A 89 12.30 -1.72 6.27
C ALA A 89 12.31 -0.77 5.05
N TYR A 90 11.44 0.23 5.01
CA TYR A 90 11.42 1.19 3.92
C TYR A 90 12.70 2.05 3.83
N ASP A 91 13.29 2.40 4.97
CA ASP A 91 14.59 3.05 5.00
C ASP A 91 15.68 2.16 4.36
N HIS A 92 15.69 0.87 4.72
CA HIS A 92 16.62 -0.09 4.14
C HIS A 92 16.36 -0.41 2.66
N PHE A 93 15.11 -0.39 2.20
CA PHE A 93 14.79 -0.45 0.77
C PHE A 93 15.34 0.73 -0.01
N GLY A 94 15.59 1.85 0.67
CA GLY A 94 16.21 3.03 0.09
C GLY A 94 15.24 4.18 -0.19
N PHE A 95 14.05 4.21 0.39
CA PHE A 95 13.20 5.40 0.31
C PHE A 95 13.86 6.59 1.00
N ASP A 96 13.78 7.76 0.37
CA ASP A 96 14.29 9.01 0.93
C ASP A 96 13.34 9.56 1.99
N LEU A 97 12.05 9.31 1.83
CA LEU A 97 11.01 9.81 2.71
C LEU A 97 9.89 8.78 2.85
N MET A 98 9.45 8.52 4.08
CA MET A 98 8.24 7.80 4.37
C MET A 98 7.24 8.69 5.08
N LEU A 99 6.11 8.93 4.46
CA LEU A 99 4.99 9.70 4.99
C LEU A 99 3.89 8.79 5.53
N GLN A 100 3.25 9.25 6.58
CA GLN A 100 2.20 8.56 7.32
C GLN A 100 1.04 9.51 7.59
N PRO A 101 -0.12 9.01 8.09
CA PRO A 101 -1.29 9.86 8.34
C PRO A 101 -1.02 11.13 9.13
N GLN A 102 -0.17 11.06 10.16
CA GLN A 102 0.18 12.22 10.99
C GLN A 102 0.96 13.28 10.19
N ASP A 103 1.85 12.83 9.32
CA ASP A 103 2.63 13.71 8.46
C ASP A 103 1.75 14.40 7.40
N LEU A 104 0.58 13.81 7.12
CA LEU A 104 -0.43 14.33 6.19
C LEU A 104 -1.49 15.23 6.86
N GLY A 105 -1.30 15.56 8.14
CA GLY A 105 -2.21 16.42 8.89
C GLY A 105 -3.43 15.71 9.49
N TYR A 106 -3.51 14.38 9.45
CA TYR A 106 -4.56 13.64 10.16
C TYR A 106 -4.36 13.69 11.67
N PRO A 107 -5.45 13.81 12.45
CA PRO A 107 -5.35 13.73 13.91
C PRO A 107 -4.80 12.38 14.37
N ALA A 108 -4.04 12.36 15.45
CA ALA A 108 -3.47 11.14 16.01
C ALA A 108 -4.52 10.06 16.37
N SER A 109 -5.77 10.45 16.60
CA SER A 109 -6.91 9.54 16.82
C SER A 109 -7.23 8.67 15.60
N ILE A 110 -7.04 9.18 14.39
CA ILE A 110 -7.24 8.42 13.15
C ILE A 110 -6.17 7.34 12.97
N SER A 111 -4.95 7.58 13.45
CA SER A 111 -3.88 6.59 13.38
C SER A 111 -4.21 5.27 14.10
N LYS A 112 -5.18 5.29 15.02
CA LYS A 112 -5.71 4.08 15.68
C LYS A 112 -6.75 3.34 14.82
N ASN A 113 -7.21 3.96 13.75
CA ASN A 113 -8.28 3.47 12.89
C ASN A 113 -7.93 3.64 11.40
N LEU A 114 -6.83 3.00 11.02
CA LEU A 114 -6.19 3.08 9.69
C LEU A 114 -7.15 2.70 8.55
N TRP A 115 -8.17 1.89 8.85
CA TRP A 115 -9.20 1.47 7.92
C TRP A 115 -10.15 2.59 7.47
N HIS A 116 -10.08 3.75 8.13
CA HIS A 116 -10.93 4.89 7.81
C HIS A 116 -10.33 5.84 6.78
N ILE A 117 -9.03 5.72 6.48
CA ILE A 117 -8.41 6.52 5.43
C ILE A 117 -8.80 5.89 4.09
N THR A 118 -9.56 6.62 3.31
CA THR A 118 -10.06 6.15 2.03
C THR A 118 -8.96 6.13 0.97
N SER A 119 -9.13 5.30 -0.06
CA SER A 119 -8.21 5.29 -1.20
C SER A 119 -8.22 6.63 -1.94
N GLU A 120 -9.35 7.33 -1.99
CA GLU A 120 -9.46 8.72 -2.50
C GLU A 120 -8.58 9.70 -1.72
N GLU A 121 -8.62 9.65 -0.39
CA GLU A 121 -7.76 10.48 0.46
C GLU A 121 -6.28 10.18 0.21
N MET A 122 -5.91 8.90 0.09
CA MET A 122 -4.54 8.51 -0.25
C MET A 122 -4.12 9.04 -1.62
N MET A 123 -5.00 9.01 -2.62
CA MET A 123 -4.72 9.59 -3.95
C MET A 123 -4.64 11.11 -3.90
N TYR A 124 -5.47 11.78 -3.11
CA TYR A 124 -5.37 13.22 -2.90
C TYR A 124 -3.99 13.61 -2.34
N TYR A 125 -3.52 12.93 -1.29
CA TYR A 125 -2.19 13.20 -0.74
C TYR A 125 -1.05 12.83 -1.69
N THR A 126 -1.23 11.77 -2.47
CA THR A 126 -0.29 11.42 -3.55
C THR A 126 -0.15 12.58 -4.54
N LYS A 127 -1.26 13.20 -4.92
CA LYS A 127 -1.24 14.39 -5.79
C LYS A 127 -0.48 15.55 -5.15
N LEU A 128 -0.71 15.84 -3.87
CA LEU A 128 0.02 16.90 -3.15
C LEU A 128 1.53 16.62 -3.11
N ILE A 129 1.91 15.36 -2.88
CA ILE A 129 3.31 14.93 -2.90
C ILE A 129 3.93 15.16 -4.29
N LEU A 130 3.26 14.71 -5.35
CA LEU A 130 3.73 14.89 -6.73
C LEU A 130 3.83 16.37 -7.13
N GLN A 131 2.98 17.21 -6.57
CA GLN A 131 3.02 18.67 -6.72
C GLN A 131 4.02 19.36 -5.77
N LYS A 132 4.78 18.58 -4.98
CA LYS A 132 5.75 19.07 -3.99
C LYS A 132 5.14 20.01 -2.92
N GLN A 133 3.86 19.83 -2.62
CA GLN A 133 3.12 20.67 -1.65
C GLN A 133 3.28 20.21 -0.19
N HIS A 134 4.20 19.30 0.08
CA HIS A 134 4.56 18.89 1.43
C HIS A 134 5.87 19.58 1.86
N PRO A 135 6.01 20.10 3.10
CA PRO A 135 7.20 20.82 3.52
C PRO A 135 8.52 20.08 3.31
N SER A 136 8.53 18.77 3.49
CA SER A 136 9.71 17.93 3.25
C SER A 136 10.11 17.82 1.78
N LEU A 137 9.32 18.35 0.85
CA LEU A 137 9.52 18.24 -0.60
C LEU A 137 9.82 19.57 -1.28
N GLU A 138 9.75 20.69 -0.56
CA GLU A 138 9.91 22.05 -1.13
C GLU A 138 11.21 22.23 -1.92
N ASN A 139 12.29 21.60 -1.45
CA ASN A 139 13.62 21.71 -2.07
C ASN A 139 13.98 20.52 -3.00
N VAL A 140 13.08 19.58 -3.20
CA VAL A 140 13.33 18.41 -4.06
C VAL A 140 13.27 18.84 -5.53
N GLN A 141 14.38 18.73 -6.25
CA GLN A 141 14.47 19.06 -7.69
C GLN A 141 14.42 17.81 -8.57
N GLN A 142 14.73 16.67 -8.02
CA GLN A 142 14.75 15.37 -8.72
C GLN A 142 13.35 14.96 -9.21
N PRO A 143 13.27 14.13 -10.26
CA PRO A 143 12.05 13.40 -10.54
C PRO A 143 11.69 12.52 -9.36
N MET A 144 10.39 12.37 -9.09
CA MET A 144 9.93 11.61 -7.93
C MET A 144 9.32 10.28 -8.34
N PHE A 145 9.60 9.25 -7.54
CA PHE A 145 8.85 8.00 -7.50
C PHE A 145 8.05 7.94 -6.21
N VAL A 146 6.75 7.75 -6.32
CA VAL A 146 5.85 7.66 -5.15
C VAL A 146 5.23 6.27 -5.09
N TYR A 147 5.56 5.53 -4.04
CA TYR A 147 4.94 4.25 -3.69
C TYR A 147 3.79 4.48 -2.72
N VAL A 148 2.61 4.06 -3.08
CA VAL A 148 1.39 4.30 -2.29
C VAL A 148 0.79 2.98 -1.85
N LEU A 149 0.55 2.83 -0.56
CA LEU A 149 -0.17 1.72 0.01
C LEU A 149 -1.56 2.19 0.45
N THR A 150 -2.60 1.46 0.09
CA THR A 150 -3.98 1.70 0.57
C THR A 150 -4.38 0.63 1.58
N MET A 151 -5.35 0.94 2.43
CA MET A 151 -5.78 0.02 3.50
C MET A 151 -7.30 -0.09 3.65
N LYS A 152 -8.08 0.77 3.00
CA LYS A 152 -9.53 0.77 3.14
C LYS A 152 -10.14 -0.58 2.75
N GLU A 153 -9.58 -1.20 1.73
CA GLU A 153 -10.04 -2.48 1.18
C GLU A 153 -9.59 -3.70 2.01
N HIS A 154 -8.75 -3.49 3.03
CA HIS A 154 -8.23 -4.56 3.89
C HIS A 154 -9.23 -4.95 4.99
N GLY A 155 -9.33 -6.24 5.31
CA GLY A 155 -10.05 -6.72 6.49
C GLY A 155 -9.43 -6.24 7.83
N PRO A 156 -10.11 -6.43 8.94
CA PRO A 156 -11.33 -7.24 9.09
C PRO A 156 -12.56 -6.54 8.50
N TYR A 157 -13.36 -7.30 7.78
CA TYR A 157 -14.63 -6.80 7.26
C TYR A 157 -15.66 -6.81 8.38
N ASN A 158 -16.31 -5.65 8.56
CA ASN A 158 -17.19 -5.43 9.69
C ASN A 158 -18.65 -5.60 9.27
N THR A 159 -19.38 -6.38 10.03
CA THR A 159 -20.81 -6.63 9.82
C THR A 159 -21.71 -5.45 10.19
N ASN A 160 -21.17 -4.40 10.79
CA ASN A 160 -21.95 -3.27 11.34
C ASN A 160 -21.84 -1.99 10.48
N MET A 161 -21.15 -2.04 9.35
CA MET A 161 -21.12 -0.92 8.42
C MET A 161 -22.38 -0.89 7.57
N PRO A 162 -22.94 0.30 7.26
CA PRO A 162 -24.03 0.40 6.32
C PRO A 162 -23.56 -0.09 4.95
N ASN A 163 -24.18 -1.12 4.44
CA ASN A 163 -23.85 -1.71 3.15
C ASN A 163 -24.74 -1.10 2.05
N HIS A 164 -24.13 -0.64 0.98
CA HIS A 164 -24.84 -0.21 -0.23
C HIS A 164 -25.22 -1.39 -1.12
N PHE A 165 -24.47 -2.49 -1.02
CA PHE A 165 -24.77 -3.76 -1.68
C PHE A 165 -25.50 -4.71 -0.75
N ASN A 166 -26.48 -5.39 -1.28
CA ASN A 166 -27.24 -6.42 -0.57
C ASN A 166 -27.19 -7.74 -1.34
N LEU A 167 -26.07 -8.45 -1.18
CA LEU A 167 -25.96 -9.80 -1.71
C LEU A 167 -26.77 -10.76 -0.84
N ALA A 168 -27.70 -11.46 -1.44
CA ALA A 168 -28.41 -12.57 -0.83
C ALA A 168 -27.89 -13.89 -1.40
N SER A 169 -27.51 -14.82 -0.54
CA SER A 169 -27.10 -16.16 -0.95
C SER A 169 -27.69 -17.21 -0.01
N LYS A 170 -28.30 -18.22 -0.58
CA LYS A 170 -28.75 -19.40 0.17
C LYS A 170 -27.60 -20.33 0.59
N ARG A 171 -26.39 -20.11 0.04
CA ARG A 171 -25.20 -20.97 0.28
C ARG A 171 -24.25 -20.43 1.33
N LEU A 172 -24.37 -19.16 1.65
CA LEU A 172 -23.48 -18.49 2.63
C LEU A 172 -24.26 -18.14 3.89
N GLY A 173 -23.68 -18.34 5.05
CA GLY A 173 -24.25 -17.89 6.31
C GLY A 173 -24.29 -16.37 6.41
N GLY A 174 -25.20 -15.81 7.20
CA GLY A 174 -25.44 -14.36 7.31
C GLY A 174 -24.18 -13.54 7.61
N LYS A 175 -23.28 -14.03 8.48
CA LYS A 175 -22.01 -13.37 8.77
C LYS A 175 -21.08 -13.30 7.55
N ALA A 176 -21.01 -14.36 6.76
CA ALA A 176 -20.17 -14.39 5.56
C ALA A 176 -20.71 -13.44 4.49
N ILE A 177 -22.03 -13.37 4.33
CA ILE A 177 -22.68 -12.42 3.40
C ILE A 177 -22.40 -10.98 3.84
N SER A 178 -22.51 -10.68 5.13
CA SER A 178 -22.26 -9.34 5.67
C SER A 178 -20.81 -8.92 5.47
N CYS A 179 -19.84 -9.80 5.71
CA CYS A 179 -18.43 -9.51 5.43
C CYS A 179 -18.15 -9.31 3.93
N LEU A 180 -18.83 -10.08 3.07
CA LEU A 180 -18.67 -9.93 1.61
C LEU A 180 -19.28 -8.62 1.12
N ASN A 181 -20.43 -8.21 1.65
CA ASN A 181 -21.03 -6.92 1.33
C ASN A 181 -20.11 -5.76 1.75
N ASP A 182 -19.58 -5.80 2.98
CA ASP A 182 -18.62 -4.80 3.45
C ASP A 182 -17.34 -4.75 2.56
N TYR A 183 -16.85 -5.90 2.13
CA TYR A 183 -15.72 -5.95 1.18
C TYR A 183 -16.07 -5.26 -0.15
N ILE A 184 -17.24 -5.56 -0.72
CA ILE A 184 -17.68 -4.99 -2.00
C ILE A 184 -17.88 -3.48 -1.90
N ASP A 185 -18.39 -3.01 -0.75
CA ASP A 185 -18.59 -1.56 -0.52
C ASP A 185 -17.27 -0.78 -0.39
N ARG A 186 -16.14 -1.47 -0.15
CA ARG A 186 -14.82 -0.83 0.01
C ARG A 186 -14.02 -0.74 -1.29
N ILE A 187 -14.35 -1.58 -2.28
CA ILE A 187 -13.67 -1.57 -3.59
C ILE A 187 -14.41 -0.72 -4.61
#